data_1382cad71cde345e262348b24f946453
#
_entry.id   1382cad71cde345e262348b24f946453
#
_cell.length_a   1.000
_cell.length_b   1.000
_cell.length_c   1.000
_cell.angle_alpha   90.00
_cell.angle_beta   90.00
_cell.angle_gamma   90.00
#
_symmetry.space_group_name_H-M   'P 1'
#
loop_
_entity.id
_entity.type
_entity.pdbx_description
1 polymer ?
#
loop_
_entity_poly.entity_id
_entity_poly.type
_entity_poly.pdbx_seq_one_letter_code
_entity_poly.pdbx_strand_id
1 'polypeptide(L)'
;DPAEWPANTRLVWLNSPSNPDGRVLNVSALRAAVARARELGAVIAGDECYAEFGWEAPWDREAIPSILDPRVVGDDHTGVLSVYSLSKQSNLAGYRAAFVGGDRELIESLLTMRKHTGLMQPAPVQAAMVAALQDETHVDEQRARYLARRKLLVPALIAAGFRIEGSEAGLYLWATRGEDAWQSVEAFARLGIVVGPGHFYGDDSPQHVRLALTASDEHVAEAAARIAASR
;
A
#
# COMPACT_ATOMS: atom_id res chain seq x y z
N ASP A 1 0.73 -14.39 10.99
CA ASP A 1 1.46 -15.63 10.68
C ASP A 1 0.56 -16.57 9.89
N PRO A 2 0.98 -17.07 8.69
CA PRO A 2 0.18 -18.03 7.93
C PRO A 2 -0.17 -19.32 8.68
N ALA A 3 0.66 -19.75 9.63
CA ALA A 3 0.41 -20.94 10.44
C ALA A 3 -0.83 -20.83 11.35
N GLU A 4 -1.23 -19.61 11.69
CA GLU A 4 -2.36 -19.33 12.57
C GLU A 4 -3.70 -19.18 11.81
N TRP A 5 -3.70 -19.25 10.48
CA TRP A 5 -4.93 -19.11 9.72
C TRP A 5 -5.90 -20.26 10.00
N PRO A 6 -7.19 -19.95 10.24
CA PRO A 6 -8.20 -20.96 10.53
C PRO A 6 -8.31 -22.02 9.43
N ALA A 7 -8.55 -23.26 9.80
CA ALA A 7 -8.67 -24.39 8.85
C ALA A 7 -9.82 -24.23 7.84
N ASN A 8 -10.82 -23.41 8.14
CA ASN A 8 -11.94 -23.12 7.27
C ASN A 8 -11.75 -21.86 6.42
N THR A 9 -10.54 -21.27 6.37
CA THR A 9 -10.21 -20.14 5.50
C THR A 9 -10.48 -20.49 4.04
N ARG A 10 -11.13 -19.59 3.29
CA ARG A 10 -11.43 -19.74 1.86
C ARG A 10 -10.82 -18.64 1.01
N LEU A 11 -10.55 -17.49 1.61
CA LEU A 11 -9.92 -16.35 0.96
C LEU A 11 -8.91 -15.72 1.93
N VAL A 12 -7.71 -15.49 1.44
CA VAL A 12 -6.68 -14.70 2.10
C VAL A 12 -6.48 -13.42 1.30
N TRP A 13 -6.50 -12.28 1.98
CA TRP A 13 -6.21 -10.99 1.38
C TRP A 13 -4.94 -10.42 2.01
N LEU A 14 -3.90 -10.23 1.21
CA LEU A 14 -2.65 -9.61 1.62
C LEU A 14 -2.59 -8.19 1.05
N ASN A 15 -1.98 -7.26 1.78
CA ASN A 15 -1.64 -5.94 1.29
C ASN A 15 -0.14 -5.70 1.47
N SER A 16 0.61 -5.70 0.36
CA SER A 16 2.06 -5.51 0.37
C SER A 16 2.52 -4.74 -0.87
N PRO A 17 3.11 -3.56 -0.67
CA PRO A 17 3.32 -2.82 0.59
C PRO A 17 2.03 -2.49 1.31
N SER A 18 2.07 -2.52 2.63
CA SER A 18 0.85 -2.41 3.43
C SER A 18 0.42 -0.95 3.70
N ASN A 19 -0.85 -0.77 3.92
CA ASN A 19 -1.46 0.43 4.45
C ASN A 19 -2.13 0.05 5.80
N PRO A 20 -1.70 0.63 6.92
CA PRO A 20 -1.07 1.95 7.06
C PRO A 20 0.46 1.97 7.21
N ASP A 21 1.12 0.87 7.55
CA ASP A 21 2.48 0.85 8.09
C ASP A 21 3.61 0.78 7.04
N GLY A 22 3.27 0.51 5.77
CA GLY A 22 4.24 0.50 4.67
C GLY A 22 5.25 -0.66 4.72
N ARG A 23 4.96 -1.74 5.43
CA ARG A 23 5.80 -2.94 5.46
C ARG A 23 5.69 -3.72 4.16
N VAL A 24 6.77 -4.38 3.80
CA VAL A 24 6.86 -5.19 2.57
C VAL A 24 7.04 -6.66 2.92
N LEU A 25 6.19 -7.50 2.37
CA LEU A 25 6.38 -8.95 2.42
C LEU A 25 7.46 -9.35 1.41
N ASN A 26 8.55 -9.91 1.90
CA ASN A 26 9.61 -10.43 1.02
C ASN A 26 9.19 -11.76 0.35
N VAL A 27 9.99 -12.23 -0.61
CA VAL A 27 9.72 -13.46 -1.36
C VAL A 27 9.47 -14.67 -0.45
N SER A 28 10.21 -14.81 0.65
CA SER A 28 10.04 -15.95 1.56
C SER A 28 8.70 -15.90 2.31
N ALA A 29 8.28 -14.71 2.75
CA ALA A 29 6.99 -14.50 3.41
C ALA A 29 5.82 -14.74 2.46
N LEU A 30 5.89 -14.19 1.23
CA LEU A 30 4.88 -14.44 0.20
C LEU A 30 4.79 -15.92 -0.17
N ARG A 31 5.93 -16.62 -0.32
CA ARG A 31 5.96 -18.07 -0.59
C ARG A 31 5.28 -18.86 0.53
N ALA A 32 5.57 -18.54 1.80
CA ALA A 32 4.94 -19.20 2.94
C ALA A 32 3.42 -18.99 2.95
N ALA A 33 2.97 -17.75 2.65
CA ALA A 33 1.56 -17.42 2.57
C ALA A 33 0.84 -18.19 1.44
N VAL A 34 1.44 -18.25 0.24
CA VAL A 34 0.89 -19.00 -0.90
C VAL A 34 0.84 -20.50 -0.59
N ALA A 35 1.91 -21.07 -0.04
CA ALA A 35 1.94 -22.49 0.35
C ALA A 35 0.82 -22.81 1.34
N ARG A 36 0.66 -21.98 2.36
CA ARG A 36 -0.41 -22.19 3.36
C ARG A 36 -1.82 -22.04 2.78
N ALA A 37 -2.04 -21.06 1.91
CA ALA A 37 -3.33 -20.91 1.23
C ALA A 37 -3.68 -22.16 0.40
N ARG A 38 -2.71 -22.71 -0.32
CA ARG A 38 -2.89 -23.97 -1.08
C ARG A 38 -3.20 -25.18 -0.19
N GLU A 39 -2.52 -25.33 0.95
CA GLU A 39 -2.83 -26.39 1.92
C GLU A 39 -4.29 -26.30 2.43
N LEU A 40 -4.81 -25.10 2.59
CA LEU A 40 -6.17 -24.83 3.04
C LEU A 40 -7.21 -24.93 1.90
N GLY A 41 -6.78 -25.03 0.65
CA GLY A 41 -7.67 -24.92 -0.52
C GLY A 41 -8.30 -23.52 -0.61
N ALA A 42 -7.61 -22.50 -0.15
CA ALA A 42 -8.04 -21.10 -0.16
C ALA A 42 -7.46 -20.36 -1.35
N VAL A 43 -8.23 -19.39 -1.88
CA VAL A 43 -7.70 -18.38 -2.80
C VAL A 43 -6.90 -17.35 -2.01
N ILE A 44 -5.76 -16.93 -2.57
CA ILE A 44 -4.97 -15.85 -2.00
C ILE A 44 -4.84 -14.69 -3.00
N ALA A 45 -5.13 -13.47 -2.55
CA ALA A 45 -5.06 -12.24 -3.35
C ALA A 45 -4.10 -11.25 -2.70
N GLY A 46 -3.11 -10.79 -3.47
CA GLY A 46 -2.19 -9.72 -3.09
C GLY A 46 -2.65 -8.36 -3.60
N ASP A 47 -2.96 -7.41 -2.72
CA ASP A 47 -3.14 -6.00 -3.08
C ASP A 47 -1.78 -5.32 -3.11
N GLU A 48 -1.33 -5.00 -4.33
CA GLU A 48 0.02 -4.52 -4.63
C GLU A 48 0.04 -3.05 -5.08
N CYS A 49 -0.99 -2.27 -4.75
CA CYS A 49 -1.17 -0.93 -5.30
C CYS A 49 -0.07 0.09 -4.91
N TYR A 50 0.85 -0.24 -4.03
CA TYR A 50 1.99 0.59 -3.62
C TYR A 50 3.35 0.06 -4.09
N ALA A 51 3.41 -0.92 -4.98
CA ALA A 51 4.64 -1.61 -5.37
C ALA A 51 5.72 -0.67 -5.96
N GLU A 52 5.35 0.46 -6.57
CA GLU A 52 6.29 1.43 -7.15
C GLU A 52 6.96 2.35 -6.12
N PHE A 53 6.56 2.29 -4.85
CA PHE A 53 6.96 3.27 -3.85
C PHE A 53 7.80 2.65 -2.73
N GLY A 54 8.94 2.06 -3.09
CA GLY A 54 9.96 1.60 -2.15
C GLY A 54 10.87 2.75 -1.70
N TRP A 55 11.18 2.82 -0.38
CA TRP A 55 11.94 3.93 0.22
C TRP A 55 13.20 3.49 0.95
N GLU A 56 13.19 2.33 1.55
CA GLU A 56 14.29 1.82 2.38
C GLU A 56 14.85 0.53 1.81
N ALA A 57 16.12 0.25 2.09
CA ALA A 57 16.79 -0.93 1.58
C ALA A 57 16.06 -2.24 2.02
N PRO A 58 15.92 -3.21 1.11
CA PRO A 58 16.44 -3.19 -0.26
C PRO A 58 15.53 -2.46 -1.28
N TRP A 59 14.30 -2.10 -0.89
CA TRP A 59 13.22 -1.63 -1.77
C TRP A 59 13.43 -0.23 -2.38
N ASP A 60 14.45 0.49 -1.91
CA ASP A 60 14.89 1.75 -2.54
C ASP A 60 15.59 1.52 -3.90
N ARG A 61 16.06 0.28 -4.16
CA ARG A 61 16.84 -0.13 -5.35
C ARG A 61 16.34 -1.38 -6.02
N GLU A 62 15.65 -2.24 -5.28
CA GLU A 62 15.09 -3.49 -5.79
C GLU A 62 13.58 -3.36 -5.97
N ALA A 63 13.06 -4.04 -6.99
CA ALA A 63 11.61 -4.13 -7.19
C ALA A 63 10.95 -4.88 -6.01
N ILE A 64 9.86 -4.33 -5.52
CA ILE A 64 9.01 -5.00 -4.52
C ILE A 64 8.39 -6.24 -5.16
N PRO A 65 8.51 -7.42 -4.52
CA PRO A 65 8.04 -8.66 -5.14
C PRO A 65 6.51 -8.69 -5.24
N SER A 66 6.01 -9.08 -6.40
CA SER A 66 4.60 -9.44 -6.59
C SER A 66 4.33 -10.83 -6.00
N ILE A 67 3.08 -11.08 -5.62
CA ILE A 67 2.64 -12.44 -5.26
C ILE A 67 2.74 -13.40 -6.45
N LEU A 68 2.73 -12.87 -7.70
CA LEU A 68 2.92 -13.65 -8.93
C LEU A 68 4.39 -13.76 -9.37
N ASP A 69 5.35 -13.26 -8.58
CA ASP A 69 6.77 -13.43 -8.88
C ASP A 69 7.10 -14.92 -9.02
N PRO A 70 7.81 -15.36 -10.08
CA PRO A 70 8.19 -16.77 -10.25
C PRO A 70 8.95 -17.35 -9.04
N ARG A 71 9.66 -16.51 -8.29
CA ARG A 71 10.31 -16.91 -7.03
C ARG A 71 9.31 -17.24 -5.93
N VAL A 72 8.06 -16.76 -6.03
CA VAL A 72 6.97 -17.03 -5.08
C VAL A 72 6.12 -18.20 -5.51
N VAL A 73 5.57 -18.16 -6.72
CA VAL A 73 4.57 -19.14 -7.21
C VAL A 73 5.13 -20.24 -8.11
N GLY A 74 6.36 -20.07 -8.65
CA GLY A 74 6.87 -20.91 -9.72
C GLY A 74 6.05 -20.71 -10.99
N ASP A 75 5.78 -21.82 -11.69
CA ASP A 75 4.95 -21.83 -12.91
C ASP A 75 3.45 -22.08 -12.61
N ASP A 76 3.08 -22.28 -11.36
CA ASP A 76 1.71 -22.61 -10.94
C ASP A 76 1.02 -21.40 -10.26
N HIS A 77 0.07 -20.80 -10.97
CA HIS A 77 -0.73 -19.67 -10.47
C HIS A 77 -2.08 -20.09 -9.86
N THR A 78 -2.34 -21.40 -9.73
CA THR A 78 -3.62 -21.90 -9.20
C THR A 78 -3.92 -21.32 -7.82
N GLY A 79 -5.10 -20.71 -7.69
CA GLY A 79 -5.58 -20.08 -6.46
C GLY A 79 -4.92 -18.74 -6.11
N VAL A 80 -4.02 -18.20 -6.95
CA VAL A 80 -3.26 -16.97 -6.65
C VAL A 80 -3.68 -15.83 -7.56
N LEU A 81 -3.97 -14.67 -6.97
CA LEU A 81 -4.34 -13.44 -7.67
C LEU A 81 -3.46 -12.27 -7.21
N SER A 82 -3.00 -11.45 -8.15
CA SER A 82 -2.48 -10.11 -7.89
C SER A 82 -3.55 -9.08 -8.24
N VAL A 83 -3.79 -8.14 -7.36
CA VAL A 83 -4.69 -7.01 -7.55
C VAL A 83 -3.88 -5.73 -7.59
N TYR A 84 -3.93 -5.02 -8.70
CA TYR A 84 -3.13 -3.83 -8.90
C TYR A 84 -3.98 -2.63 -9.31
N SER A 85 -3.72 -1.48 -8.71
CA SER A 85 -4.46 -0.24 -8.98
C SER A 85 -3.55 0.89 -9.43
N LEU A 86 -3.93 1.55 -10.50
CA LEU A 86 -3.27 2.76 -11.01
C LEU A 86 -3.62 4.03 -10.20
N SER A 87 -4.45 3.90 -9.18
CA SER A 87 -4.84 5.01 -8.29
C SER A 87 -3.65 5.70 -7.64
N LYS A 88 -2.60 4.94 -7.31
CA LYS A 88 -1.42 5.45 -6.60
C LYS A 88 -0.24 5.66 -7.54
N GLN A 89 0.11 4.67 -8.33
CA GLN A 89 1.19 4.73 -9.31
C GLN A 89 1.03 5.93 -10.26
N SER A 90 -0.18 6.11 -10.82
CA SER A 90 -0.43 7.06 -11.91
C SER A 90 -1.43 8.15 -11.54
N ASN A 91 -1.72 8.37 -10.27
CA ASN A 91 -2.70 9.37 -9.79
C ASN A 91 -4.11 9.21 -10.41
N LEU A 92 -4.49 8.01 -10.86
CA LEU A 92 -5.76 7.72 -11.53
C LEU A 92 -6.87 7.28 -10.56
N ALA A 93 -6.85 7.74 -9.31
CA ALA A 93 -7.85 7.35 -8.31
C ALA A 93 -9.30 7.65 -8.75
N GLY A 94 -9.53 8.78 -9.41
CA GLY A 94 -10.84 9.19 -9.94
C GLY A 94 -11.34 8.31 -11.09
N TYR A 95 -10.44 7.66 -11.83
CA TYR A 95 -10.77 6.78 -12.94
C TYR A 95 -11.26 5.40 -12.51
N ARG A 96 -11.09 5.05 -11.24
CA ARG A 96 -11.40 3.70 -10.71
C ARG A 96 -10.69 2.60 -11.50
N ALA A 97 -9.43 2.86 -11.88
CA ALA A 97 -8.63 2.02 -12.76
C ALA A 97 -7.82 1.00 -11.96
N ALA A 98 -8.13 -0.28 -12.14
CA ALA A 98 -7.45 -1.41 -11.52
C ALA A 98 -7.55 -2.64 -12.42
N PHE A 99 -6.66 -3.60 -12.22
CA PHE A 99 -6.70 -4.90 -12.88
C PHE A 99 -6.36 -6.02 -11.91
N VAL A 100 -6.71 -7.25 -12.30
CA VAL A 100 -6.40 -8.47 -11.57
C VAL A 100 -5.72 -9.44 -12.54
N GLY A 101 -4.64 -10.05 -12.11
CA GLY A 101 -3.91 -11.09 -12.82
C GLY A 101 -3.74 -12.34 -11.96
N GLY A 102 -3.39 -13.47 -12.58
CA GLY A 102 -3.10 -14.73 -11.86
C GLY A 102 -3.85 -15.93 -12.40
N ASP A 103 -4.48 -16.70 -11.50
CA ASP A 103 -5.22 -17.92 -11.83
C ASP A 103 -6.22 -17.71 -12.95
N ARG A 104 -6.03 -18.43 -14.06
CA ARG A 104 -6.84 -18.30 -15.27
C ARG A 104 -8.32 -18.60 -15.04
N GLU A 105 -8.64 -19.68 -14.31
CA GLU A 105 -10.03 -20.11 -14.11
C GLU A 105 -10.78 -19.11 -13.21
N LEU A 106 -10.12 -18.58 -12.20
CA LEU A 106 -10.67 -17.52 -11.37
C LEU A 106 -10.90 -16.23 -12.17
N ILE A 107 -9.95 -15.83 -13.01
CA ILE A 107 -10.10 -14.63 -13.86
C ILE A 107 -11.26 -14.80 -14.84
N GLU A 108 -11.42 -15.94 -15.50
CA GLU A 108 -12.51 -16.21 -16.41
C GLU A 108 -13.87 -16.16 -15.70
N SER A 109 -13.95 -16.74 -14.49
CA SER A 109 -15.15 -16.71 -13.65
C SER A 109 -15.51 -15.29 -13.22
N LEU A 110 -14.52 -14.52 -12.73
CA LEU A 110 -14.68 -13.12 -12.34
C LEU A 110 -15.13 -12.25 -13.53
N LEU A 111 -14.53 -12.44 -14.70
CA LEU A 111 -14.87 -11.71 -15.91
C LEU A 111 -16.33 -11.99 -16.33
N THR A 112 -16.76 -13.25 -16.29
CA THR A 112 -18.13 -13.66 -16.59
C THR A 112 -19.12 -12.97 -15.65
N MET A 113 -18.87 -13.02 -14.35
CA MET A 113 -19.71 -12.36 -13.37
C MET A 113 -19.77 -10.84 -13.61
N ARG A 114 -18.61 -10.19 -13.82
CA ARG A 114 -18.52 -8.74 -14.04
C ARG A 114 -19.29 -8.26 -15.29
N LYS A 115 -19.28 -9.04 -16.37
CA LYS A 115 -20.07 -8.75 -17.60
C LYS A 115 -21.56 -8.66 -17.30
N HIS A 116 -22.07 -9.57 -16.47
CA HIS A 116 -23.51 -9.65 -16.19
C HIS A 116 -23.97 -8.72 -15.07
N THR A 117 -23.05 -8.23 -14.24
CA THR A 117 -23.36 -7.30 -13.12
C THR A 117 -23.09 -5.83 -13.45
N GLY A 118 -22.70 -5.51 -14.68
CA GLY A 118 -22.42 -4.13 -15.09
C GLY A 118 -21.12 -3.56 -14.50
N LEU A 119 -20.20 -4.41 -14.03
CA LEU A 119 -18.94 -4.00 -13.41
C LEU A 119 -17.76 -3.97 -14.40
N MET A 120 -18.02 -3.89 -15.69
CA MET A 120 -17.00 -3.76 -16.71
C MET A 120 -16.45 -2.35 -16.76
N GLN A 121 -15.10 -2.26 -16.85
CA GLN A 121 -14.44 -0.97 -16.97
C GLN A 121 -14.73 -0.34 -18.33
N PRO A 122 -15.14 0.96 -18.39
CA PRO A 122 -15.39 1.64 -19.66
C PRO A 122 -14.15 1.68 -20.57
N ALA A 123 -14.35 1.54 -21.87
CA ALA A 123 -13.24 1.53 -22.85
C ALA A 123 -12.31 2.75 -22.77
N PRO A 124 -12.79 4.00 -22.57
CA PRO A 124 -11.87 5.14 -22.39
C PRO A 124 -10.96 5.01 -21.16
N VAL A 125 -11.46 4.42 -20.07
CA VAL A 125 -10.67 4.19 -18.87
C VAL A 125 -9.62 3.10 -19.14
N GLN A 126 -9.99 2.03 -19.85
CA GLN A 126 -9.01 0.99 -20.26
C GLN A 126 -7.91 1.57 -21.14
N ALA A 127 -8.23 2.46 -22.10
CA ALA A 127 -7.24 3.12 -22.93
C ALA A 127 -6.30 4.01 -22.09
N ALA A 128 -6.83 4.74 -21.11
CA ALA A 128 -6.02 5.52 -20.18
C ALA A 128 -5.10 4.63 -19.32
N MET A 129 -5.59 3.45 -18.88
CA MET A 129 -4.77 2.46 -18.17
C MET A 129 -3.60 1.99 -19.02
N VAL A 130 -3.86 1.62 -20.28
CA VAL A 130 -2.81 1.16 -21.20
C VAL A 130 -1.75 2.25 -21.41
N ALA A 131 -2.18 3.50 -21.67
CA ALA A 131 -1.27 4.62 -21.84
C ALA A 131 -0.40 4.86 -20.59
N ALA A 132 -1.00 4.81 -19.40
CA ALA A 132 -0.29 4.98 -18.14
C ALA A 132 0.71 3.85 -17.86
N LEU A 133 0.38 2.60 -18.21
CA LEU A 133 1.27 1.45 -18.03
C LEU A 133 2.42 1.41 -19.05
N GLN A 134 2.33 2.17 -20.13
CA GLN A 134 3.38 2.28 -21.17
C GLN A 134 4.34 3.45 -20.92
N ASP A 135 4.08 4.30 -19.95
CA ASP A 135 4.90 5.45 -19.59
C ASP A 135 5.38 5.35 -18.14
N GLU A 136 6.65 5.07 -17.96
CA GLU A 136 7.29 5.02 -16.63
C GLU A 136 7.74 6.41 -16.15
N THR A 137 7.86 7.40 -17.04
CA THR A 137 8.41 8.73 -16.71
C THR A 137 7.61 9.41 -15.62
N HIS A 138 6.27 9.39 -15.72
CA HIS A 138 5.40 10.03 -14.71
C HIS A 138 5.45 9.31 -13.36
N VAL A 139 5.73 7.99 -13.35
CA VAL A 139 5.88 7.20 -12.11
C VAL A 139 7.15 7.63 -11.38
N ASP A 140 8.28 7.71 -12.11
CA ASP A 140 9.56 8.15 -11.57
C ASP A 140 9.51 9.57 -11.04
N GLU A 141 8.90 10.52 -11.79
CA GLU A 141 8.70 11.89 -11.33
C GLU A 141 7.88 11.95 -10.05
N GLN A 142 6.78 11.21 -9.99
CA GLN A 142 5.91 11.20 -8.80
C GLN A 142 6.60 10.54 -7.62
N ARG A 143 7.35 9.45 -7.84
CA ARG A 143 8.17 8.80 -6.83
C ARG A 143 9.22 9.78 -6.26
N ALA A 144 9.89 10.52 -7.10
CA ALA A 144 10.85 11.53 -6.66
C ALA A 144 10.22 12.61 -5.78
N ARG A 145 9.01 13.10 -6.11
CA ARG A 145 8.25 14.04 -5.28
C ARG A 145 7.90 13.47 -3.93
N TYR A 146 7.38 12.25 -3.86
CA TYR A 146 7.06 11.60 -2.59
C TYR A 146 8.32 11.38 -1.73
N LEU A 147 9.44 11.00 -2.34
CA LEU A 147 10.71 10.86 -1.64
C LEU A 147 11.19 12.20 -1.06
N ALA A 148 11.05 13.30 -1.79
CA ALA A 148 11.38 14.63 -1.30
C ALA A 148 10.53 15.02 -0.08
N ARG A 149 9.22 14.79 -0.15
CA ARG A 149 8.27 15.04 0.96
C ARG A 149 8.60 14.17 2.19
N ARG A 150 8.91 12.89 1.97
CA ARG A 150 9.34 11.98 3.04
C ARG A 150 10.60 12.50 3.75
N LYS A 151 11.59 12.99 2.99
CA LYS A 151 12.84 13.55 3.52
C LYS A 151 12.62 14.81 4.39
N LEU A 152 11.52 15.53 4.21
CA LEU A 152 11.13 16.67 5.06
C LEU A 152 10.38 16.21 6.31
N LEU A 153 9.39 15.33 6.15
CA LEU A 153 8.49 14.95 7.24
C LEU A 153 9.14 14.02 8.26
N VAL A 154 9.92 13.03 7.82
CA VAL A 154 10.51 12.04 8.73
C VAL A 154 11.40 12.69 9.80
N PRO A 155 12.41 13.54 9.46
CA PRO A 155 13.21 14.19 10.49
C PRO A 155 12.40 15.15 11.38
N ALA A 156 11.39 15.83 10.84
CA ALA A 156 10.52 16.71 11.63
C ALA A 156 9.72 15.92 12.69
N LEU A 157 9.16 14.77 12.30
CA LEU A 157 8.44 13.89 13.21
C LEU A 157 9.36 13.31 14.30
N ILE A 158 10.54 12.83 13.92
CA ILE A 158 11.54 12.32 14.89
C ILE A 158 11.93 13.41 15.89
N ALA A 159 12.17 14.64 15.41
CA ALA A 159 12.49 15.78 16.25
C ALA A 159 11.34 16.17 17.21
N ALA A 160 10.09 15.90 16.84
CA ALA A 160 8.90 16.08 17.68
C ALA A 160 8.60 14.87 18.59
N GLY A 161 9.51 13.90 18.69
CA GLY A 161 9.41 12.75 19.59
C GLY A 161 8.64 11.56 19.04
N PHE A 162 8.25 11.57 17.74
CA PHE A 162 7.62 10.41 17.13
C PHE A 162 8.66 9.37 16.66
N ARG A 163 8.33 8.11 16.81
CA ARG A 163 8.99 6.99 16.11
C ARG A 163 8.18 6.68 14.86
N ILE A 164 8.87 6.39 13.76
CA ILE A 164 8.25 5.87 12.55
C ILE A 164 8.41 4.36 12.56
N GLU A 165 7.31 3.63 12.43
CA GLU A 165 7.31 2.17 12.44
C GLU A 165 6.93 1.65 11.05
N GLY A 166 7.65 0.61 10.58
CA GLY A 166 7.54 0.17 9.19
C GLY A 166 8.02 1.24 8.21
N SER A 167 7.13 1.62 7.28
CA SER A 167 7.39 2.70 6.30
C SER A 167 8.54 2.41 5.33
N GLU A 168 8.76 1.12 5.04
CA GLU A 168 9.73 0.63 4.05
C GLU A 168 9.32 1.05 2.64
N ALA A 169 7.99 1.16 2.43
CA ALA A 169 7.38 1.52 1.16
C ALA A 169 6.03 2.24 1.36
N GLY A 170 5.35 2.56 0.25
CA GLY A 170 4.00 3.13 0.27
C GLY A 170 3.97 4.66 0.43
N LEU A 171 2.80 5.21 0.67
CA LEU A 171 2.54 6.65 0.65
C LEU A 171 2.29 7.24 2.04
N TYR A 172 2.57 6.48 3.09
CA TYR A 172 2.23 6.88 4.45
C TYR A 172 3.42 6.77 5.40
N LEU A 173 3.38 7.61 6.43
CA LEU A 173 4.23 7.50 7.61
C LEU A 173 3.35 7.02 8.76
N TRP A 174 3.70 5.88 9.33
CA TRP A 174 3.03 5.30 10.49
C TRP A 174 3.83 5.69 11.73
N ALA A 175 3.31 6.65 12.48
CA ALA A 175 4.05 7.35 13.52
C ALA A 175 3.40 7.19 14.89
N THR A 176 4.22 7.04 15.92
CA THR A 176 3.77 6.98 17.32
C THR A 176 4.75 7.68 18.24
N ARG A 177 4.25 8.25 19.33
CA ARG A 177 5.05 8.68 20.48
C ARG A 177 4.58 8.03 21.80
N GLY A 178 3.80 6.93 21.69
CA GLY A 178 3.40 6.10 22.81
C GLY A 178 2.18 6.62 23.59
N GLU A 179 1.54 7.69 23.13
CA GLU A 179 0.29 8.20 23.66
C GLU A 179 -0.91 7.69 22.85
N ASP A 180 -2.13 7.89 23.33
CA ASP A 180 -3.33 7.61 22.56
C ASP A 180 -3.35 8.42 21.25
N ALA A 181 -3.76 7.77 20.15
CA ALA A 181 -3.74 8.38 18.82
C ALA A 181 -4.55 9.69 18.76
N TRP A 182 -5.63 9.82 19.50
CA TRP A 182 -6.45 11.04 19.52
C TRP A 182 -5.71 12.22 20.16
N GLN A 183 -4.82 11.97 21.13
CA GLN A 183 -3.96 13.02 21.69
C GLN A 183 -2.99 13.54 20.62
N SER A 184 -2.38 12.64 19.86
CA SER A 184 -1.56 13.03 18.71
C SER A 184 -2.36 13.73 17.62
N VAL A 185 -3.57 13.26 17.29
CA VAL A 185 -4.47 13.94 16.33
C VAL A 185 -4.78 15.37 16.79
N GLU A 186 -5.09 15.58 18.06
CA GLU A 186 -5.35 16.91 18.60
C GLU A 186 -4.10 17.80 18.52
N ALA A 187 -2.93 17.27 18.85
CA ALA A 187 -1.68 18.00 18.73
C ALA A 187 -1.40 18.45 17.29
N PHE A 188 -1.58 17.56 16.31
CA PHE A 188 -1.46 17.91 14.89
C PHE A 188 -2.53 18.92 14.43
N ALA A 189 -3.76 18.78 14.90
CA ALA A 189 -4.85 19.70 14.57
C ALA A 189 -4.55 21.13 15.03
N ARG A 190 -3.93 21.32 16.20
CA ARG A 190 -3.45 22.65 16.68
C ARG A 190 -2.39 23.26 15.76
N LEU A 191 -1.65 22.44 15.02
CA LEU A 191 -0.71 22.86 14.01
C LEU A 191 -1.35 23.06 12.63
N GLY A 192 -2.68 22.84 12.50
CA GLY A 192 -3.39 22.88 11.23
C GLY A 192 -3.09 21.68 10.32
N ILE A 193 -2.70 20.55 10.91
CA ILE A 193 -2.35 19.31 10.19
C ILE A 193 -3.40 18.24 10.49
N VAL A 194 -3.94 17.60 9.45
CA VAL A 194 -4.89 16.50 9.57
C VAL A 194 -4.17 15.17 9.39
N VAL A 195 -4.33 14.28 10.38
CA VAL A 195 -3.77 12.93 10.36
C VAL A 195 -4.84 11.89 10.68
N GLY A 196 -4.66 10.64 10.23
CA GLY A 196 -5.58 9.55 10.55
C GLY A 196 -5.18 8.88 11.87
N PRO A 197 -6.09 8.73 12.86
CA PRO A 197 -5.79 7.97 14.07
C PRO A 197 -5.68 6.48 13.78
N GLY A 198 -4.83 5.80 14.53
CA GLY A 198 -4.61 4.36 14.41
C GLY A 198 -5.85 3.51 14.61
N HIS A 199 -6.79 3.97 15.42
CA HIS A 199 -8.10 3.34 15.64
C HIS A 199 -8.89 3.05 14.36
N PHE A 200 -8.62 3.77 13.26
CA PHE A 200 -9.27 3.51 11.96
C PHE A 200 -8.73 2.27 11.25
N TYR A 201 -7.62 1.69 11.75
CA TYR A 201 -6.90 0.56 11.14
C TYR A 201 -6.93 -0.70 12.01
N GLY A 202 -7.70 -0.70 13.08
CA GLY A 202 -7.88 -1.84 13.99
C GLY A 202 -7.48 -1.52 15.43
N ASP A 203 -7.83 -2.42 16.32
CA ASP A 203 -7.67 -2.26 17.76
C ASP A 203 -6.21 -2.38 18.23
N ASP A 204 -5.34 -2.96 17.40
CA ASP A 204 -3.93 -3.22 17.73
C ASP A 204 -3.03 -1.97 17.60
N SER A 205 -3.58 -0.85 17.14
CA SER A 205 -2.78 0.36 16.86
C SER A 205 -3.31 1.65 17.50
N PRO A 206 -3.74 1.63 18.79
CA PRO A 206 -4.40 2.78 19.43
C PRO A 206 -3.47 3.96 19.70
N GLN A 207 -2.14 3.77 19.51
CA GLN A 207 -1.11 4.78 19.79
C GLN A 207 -0.46 5.36 18.54
N HIS A 208 -0.97 5.02 17.35
CA HIS A 208 -0.39 5.44 16.09
C HIS A 208 -1.23 6.48 15.38
N VAL A 209 -0.57 7.27 14.57
CA VAL A 209 -1.21 8.14 13.58
C VAL A 209 -0.61 7.91 12.20
N ARG A 210 -1.44 8.04 11.16
CA ARG A 210 -1.02 7.95 9.78
C ARG A 210 -0.95 9.33 9.13
N LEU A 211 0.23 9.69 8.63
CA LEU A 211 0.45 10.87 7.80
C LEU A 211 0.61 10.45 6.34
N ALA A 212 -0.02 11.19 5.41
CA ALA A 212 0.08 10.93 3.99
C ALA A 212 1.11 11.84 3.30
N LEU A 213 1.84 11.31 2.32
CA LEU A 213 2.77 12.07 1.48
C LEU A 213 2.08 12.79 0.30
N THR A 214 0.74 12.77 0.24
CA THR A 214 -0.04 13.15 -0.95
C THR A 214 -0.45 14.62 -1.01
N ALA A 215 -0.19 15.42 0.03
CA ALA A 215 -0.41 16.86 -0.01
C ALA A 215 0.58 17.55 -0.97
N SER A 216 0.36 18.84 -1.33
CA SER A 216 1.29 19.57 -2.18
C SER A 216 2.67 19.77 -1.51
N ASP A 217 3.69 20.07 -2.32
CA ASP A 217 5.06 20.24 -1.81
C ASP A 217 5.12 21.39 -0.79
N GLU A 218 4.38 22.49 -1.05
CA GLU A 218 4.28 23.65 -0.15
C GLU A 218 3.64 23.27 1.17
N HIS A 219 2.51 22.57 1.13
CA HIS A 219 1.82 22.14 2.36
C HIS A 219 2.67 21.15 3.18
N VAL A 220 3.40 20.26 2.53
CA VAL A 220 4.30 19.34 3.22
C VAL A 220 5.48 20.07 3.86
N ALA A 221 6.08 21.03 3.17
CA ALA A 221 7.17 21.84 3.70
C ALA A 221 6.70 22.67 4.91
N GLU A 222 5.52 23.28 4.81
CA GLU A 222 4.92 24.03 5.91
C GLU A 222 4.59 23.15 7.11
N ALA A 223 4.01 21.98 6.88
CA ALA A 223 3.71 20.99 7.94
C ALA A 223 5.00 20.55 8.66
N ALA A 224 6.05 20.22 7.91
CA ALA A 224 7.35 19.84 8.48
C ALA A 224 7.94 20.96 9.35
N ALA A 225 7.86 22.21 8.90
CA ALA A 225 8.34 23.36 9.67
C ALA A 225 7.53 23.56 10.98
N ARG A 226 6.20 23.46 10.93
CA ARG A 226 5.32 23.58 12.10
C ARG A 226 5.55 22.45 13.11
N ILE A 227 5.72 21.21 12.65
CA ILE A 227 6.04 20.06 13.50
C ILE A 227 7.39 20.27 14.19
N ALA A 228 8.43 20.69 13.45
CA ALA A 228 9.75 20.94 14.02
C ALA A 228 9.78 22.07 15.07
N ALA A 229 8.88 23.07 14.96
CA ALA A 229 8.75 24.19 15.87
C ALA A 229 7.90 23.88 17.12
N SER A 230 7.18 22.77 17.15
CA SER A 230 6.23 22.41 18.23
C SER A 230 6.87 21.67 19.43
N ARG A 231 8.19 21.82 19.63
CA ARG A 231 8.97 21.20 20.71
C ARG A 231 8.64 21.76 22.09
#